data_1d4efd01e40b2442f258cf24e8fd1773
#
_entry.id   1d4efd01e40b2442f258cf24e8fd1773
#
_cell.length_a   1.000
_cell.length_b   1.000
_cell.length_c   1.000
_cell.angle_alpha   90.00
_cell.angle_beta   90.00
_cell.angle_gamma   90.00
#
_symmetry.space_group_name_H-M   'P 1'
#
loop_
_entity.id
_entity.type
_entity.pdbx_description
1 polymer ?
#
loop_
_entity_poly.entity_id
_entity_poly.type
_entity_poly.pdbx_seq_one_letter_code
_entity_poly.pdbx_strand_id
1 'polypeptide(L)'
;MVSVFTYIARMPRVFCDRDEKAGKEFPMRELKTTEAVGKTLCQDITQIIKGEKKGPVFRKGHVIREEDVPVLLSVGKDHIYIWEEGEDTLHENDAAAMLYEMGRSENMHPSEVKEGKIEFIADCDGMLKIQSEKLFALNSFGQMMMATKKNHSFIKKGEAFAGTRIIPLSIEREKMEEVKKIAPEGGILQLLPFEKKKVGLISTGNEVFYKRIQDSFTPVVREKLSPYPVEVIGHVTCPDDVEQEKGAIQDFLRQGADLVICMGGMSVDPDDRTPLAIRLSTEEVVSYGAPVLPGSMFMLAYAKGKVPVLGLPGSIMFCPTTVFDLVLPRIMAGDIVKKEEIDALGEGGLL
;
A
#
# COMPACT_ATOMS: atom_id res chain seq x y z
N MET A 1 18.25 20.03 1.44
CA MET A 1 17.85 20.08 2.88
C MET A 1 16.99 21.31 3.09
N VAL A 2 15.73 21.27 2.65
CA VAL A 2 14.74 22.32 2.89
C VAL A 2 13.59 21.65 3.64
N SER A 3 13.76 21.70 4.89
CA SER A 3 12.88 21.90 6.03
C SER A 3 11.46 21.31 5.93
N VAL A 4 11.32 20.06 6.38
CA VAL A 4 10.06 19.46 6.89
C VAL A 4 9.46 20.32 8.04
N PHE A 5 10.25 21.16 8.69
CA PHE A 5 9.85 22.00 9.82
C PHE A 5 9.03 23.25 9.44
N THR A 6 9.00 23.67 8.19
CA THR A 6 8.31 24.92 7.82
C THR A 6 6.82 24.72 7.53
N TYR A 7 6.37 23.48 7.36
CA TYR A 7 4.95 23.18 7.11
C TYR A 7 4.12 23.00 8.39
N ILE A 8 4.77 22.64 9.51
CA ILE A 8 4.10 22.49 10.81
C ILE A 8 3.66 23.83 11.41
N ALA A 9 4.25 24.95 10.99
CA ALA A 9 3.96 26.27 11.54
C ALA A 9 2.70 26.95 10.96
N ARG A 10 1.98 26.33 10.01
CA ARG A 10 0.74 26.84 9.40
C ARG A 10 -0.49 25.94 9.55
N MET A 11 -0.37 24.86 10.30
CA MET A 11 -1.57 24.12 10.68
C MET A 11 -2.30 24.86 11.79
N PRO A 12 -3.63 25.05 11.71
CA PRO A 12 -4.39 25.55 12.83
C PRO A 12 -4.17 24.59 13.99
N ARG A 13 -3.88 25.12 15.16
CA ARG A 13 -3.81 24.39 16.43
C ARG A 13 -5.18 23.82 16.75
N VAL A 14 -5.47 22.64 16.23
CA VAL A 14 -6.65 21.84 16.59
C VAL A 14 -6.16 20.63 17.36
N PHE A 15 -5.50 20.88 18.48
CA PHE A 15 -5.27 19.83 19.47
C PHE A 15 -5.47 20.39 20.86
N CYS A 16 -6.42 19.79 21.55
CA CYS A 16 -6.64 19.89 22.97
C CYS A 16 -7.22 21.24 23.47
N ASP A 17 -8.37 21.62 22.94
CA ASP A 17 -9.34 22.32 23.78
C ASP A 17 -10.54 21.39 23.95
N ARG A 18 -10.78 21.01 25.19
CA ARG A 18 -12.10 20.52 25.60
C ARG A 18 -13.06 21.67 25.30
N ASP A 19 -13.69 21.63 24.15
CA ASP A 19 -14.79 22.52 23.86
C ASP A 19 -15.97 22.17 24.77
N GLU A 20 -15.92 22.71 25.97
CA GLU A 20 -17.10 23.11 26.72
C GLU A 20 -17.80 24.29 25.99
N LYS A 21 -18.18 24.05 24.75
CA LYS A 21 -19.28 24.78 24.11
C LYS A 21 -20.36 23.78 23.78
N ALA A 22 -21.02 23.37 24.86
CA ALA A 22 -22.35 22.81 24.81
C ALA A 22 -23.26 23.68 23.94
N GLY A 23 -23.96 23.02 22.99
CA GLY A 23 -25.14 23.63 22.40
C GLY A 23 -25.44 23.30 20.94
N LYS A 24 -24.77 22.37 20.27
CA LYS A 24 -25.36 21.74 19.07
C LYS A 24 -25.72 20.31 19.43
N GLU A 25 -27.01 20.06 19.59
CA GLU A 25 -27.56 18.72 19.79
C GLU A 25 -27.18 17.86 18.57
N PHE A 26 -26.49 16.74 18.84
CA PHE A 26 -26.20 15.75 17.80
C PHE A 26 -27.55 15.23 17.27
N PRO A 27 -27.67 14.92 15.96
CA PRO A 27 -28.90 14.40 15.37
C PRO A 27 -29.23 12.98 15.86
N MET A 28 -28.45 12.47 16.76
CA MET A 28 -28.65 11.20 17.44
C MET A 28 -28.81 11.47 18.94
N ARG A 29 -29.93 11.00 19.45
CA ARG A 29 -30.23 11.08 20.89
C ARG A 29 -30.05 9.71 21.52
N GLU A 30 -29.32 9.68 22.62
CA GLU A 30 -29.27 8.52 23.48
C GLU A 30 -30.55 8.43 24.30
N LEU A 31 -31.22 7.28 24.24
CA LEU A 31 -32.38 6.98 25.07
C LEU A 31 -32.16 5.67 25.81
N LYS A 32 -32.81 5.53 26.96
CA LYS A 32 -32.99 4.24 27.58
C LYS A 32 -33.79 3.34 26.65
N THR A 33 -33.40 2.11 26.52
CA THR A 33 -34.06 1.13 25.62
C THR A 33 -35.54 1.02 25.93
N THR A 34 -35.94 1.15 27.22
CA THR A 34 -37.32 1.11 27.64
C THR A 34 -38.14 2.34 27.22
N GLU A 35 -37.48 3.45 26.86
CA GLU A 35 -38.12 4.72 26.45
C GLU A 35 -38.12 4.89 24.94
N ALA A 36 -37.51 3.94 24.21
CA ALA A 36 -37.25 4.05 22.78
C ALA A 36 -38.32 3.39 21.90
N VAL A 37 -39.40 2.86 22.45
CA VAL A 37 -40.49 2.27 21.69
C VAL A 37 -41.08 3.29 20.70
N GLY A 38 -41.28 2.89 19.46
CA GLY A 38 -41.75 3.74 18.36
C GLY A 38 -40.65 4.59 17.69
N LYS A 39 -39.40 4.55 18.19
CA LYS A 39 -38.28 5.26 17.60
C LYS A 39 -37.49 4.35 16.65
N THR A 40 -36.74 4.96 15.74
CA THR A 40 -35.98 4.25 14.72
C THR A 40 -34.51 4.09 15.13
N LEU A 41 -34.00 2.86 15.10
CA LEU A 41 -32.59 2.56 15.36
C LEU A 41 -31.69 3.24 14.31
N CYS A 42 -30.65 3.93 14.76
CA CYS A 42 -29.69 4.57 13.87
C CYS A 42 -28.50 3.67 13.50
N GLN A 43 -28.38 2.50 14.11
CA GLN A 43 -27.28 1.53 13.85
C GLN A 43 -27.76 0.09 13.93
N ASP A 44 -26.96 -0.83 13.36
CA ASP A 44 -27.15 -2.26 13.55
C ASP A 44 -26.85 -2.66 14.98
N ILE A 45 -27.70 -3.47 15.59
CA ILE A 45 -27.46 -4.11 16.88
C ILE A 45 -26.99 -5.53 16.65
N THR A 46 -25.70 -5.76 16.86
CA THR A 46 -25.04 -7.05 16.62
C THR A 46 -24.96 -7.86 17.91
N GLN A 47 -25.27 -9.14 17.83
CA GLN A 47 -25.04 -10.12 18.89
C GLN A 47 -23.82 -10.97 18.55
N ILE A 48 -22.92 -11.13 19.52
CA ILE A 48 -21.74 -12.00 19.39
C ILE A 48 -21.82 -13.04 20.52
N ILE A 49 -22.06 -14.29 20.16
CA ILE A 49 -21.98 -15.45 21.06
C ILE A 49 -20.82 -16.32 20.59
N LYS A 50 -19.78 -16.45 21.43
CA LYS A 50 -18.56 -17.20 21.08
C LYS A 50 -18.91 -18.64 20.73
N GLY A 51 -18.64 -19.03 19.49
CA GLY A 51 -18.88 -20.39 18.99
C GLY A 51 -20.26 -20.68 18.41
N GLU A 52 -21.22 -19.75 18.50
CA GLU A 52 -22.59 -19.98 18.06
C GLU A 52 -23.08 -18.97 17.02
N LYS A 53 -22.97 -17.65 17.27
CA LYS A 53 -23.57 -16.64 16.40
C LYS A 53 -22.81 -15.32 16.41
N LYS A 54 -22.55 -14.78 15.22
CA LYS A 54 -22.17 -13.39 15.01
C LYS A 54 -23.03 -12.80 13.91
N GLY A 55 -23.89 -11.83 14.26
CA GLY A 55 -24.75 -11.18 13.25
C GLY A 55 -25.66 -10.13 13.86
N PRO A 56 -26.29 -9.28 13.02
CA PRO A 56 -27.26 -8.30 13.47
C PRO A 56 -28.52 -8.97 14.01
N VAL A 57 -28.95 -8.59 15.19
CA VAL A 57 -30.26 -8.94 15.76
C VAL A 57 -31.30 -7.97 15.26
N PHE A 58 -30.96 -6.68 15.23
CA PHE A 58 -31.76 -5.63 14.60
C PHE A 58 -30.87 -4.86 13.62
N ARG A 59 -31.45 -4.46 12.52
CA ARG A 59 -30.77 -3.62 11.53
C ARG A 59 -31.12 -2.15 11.74
N LYS A 60 -30.23 -1.27 11.34
CA LYS A 60 -30.49 0.15 11.15
C LYS A 60 -31.81 0.37 10.42
N GLY A 61 -32.56 1.38 10.86
CA GLY A 61 -33.88 1.66 10.30
C GLY A 61 -35.02 0.83 10.90
N HIS A 62 -34.71 -0.14 11.82
CA HIS A 62 -35.74 -0.87 12.54
C HIS A 62 -36.48 0.07 13.51
N VAL A 63 -37.80 0.09 13.43
CA VAL A 63 -38.64 0.79 14.39
C VAL A 63 -38.86 -0.10 15.61
N ILE A 64 -38.41 0.35 16.77
CA ILE A 64 -38.41 -0.44 18.00
C ILE A 64 -39.87 -0.63 18.49
N ARG A 65 -40.21 -1.89 18.75
CA ARG A 65 -41.49 -2.31 19.28
C ARG A 65 -41.35 -2.71 20.75
N GLU A 66 -42.45 -2.80 21.47
CA GLU A 66 -42.42 -3.26 22.86
C GLU A 66 -41.80 -4.64 23.04
N GLU A 67 -42.02 -5.55 22.06
CA GLU A 67 -41.46 -6.91 22.00
C GLU A 67 -39.94 -6.94 21.78
N ASP A 68 -39.34 -5.87 21.25
CA ASP A 68 -37.92 -5.78 20.98
C ASP A 68 -37.10 -5.37 22.23
N VAL A 69 -37.73 -4.70 23.17
CA VAL A 69 -37.09 -4.17 24.39
C VAL A 69 -36.40 -5.28 25.21
N PRO A 70 -37.04 -6.42 25.52
CA PRO A 70 -36.37 -7.52 26.21
C PRO A 70 -35.19 -8.09 25.44
N VAL A 71 -35.27 -8.16 24.11
CA VAL A 71 -34.21 -8.66 23.24
C VAL A 71 -33.02 -7.70 23.28
N LEU A 72 -33.25 -6.40 23.12
CA LEU A 72 -32.21 -5.37 23.22
C LEU A 72 -31.49 -5.40 24.56
N LEU A 73 -32.22 -5.51 25.66
CA LEU A 73 -31.65 -5.63 26.99
C LEU A 73 -30.84 -6.92 27.15
N SER A 74 -31.30 -8.04 26.56
CA SER A 74 -30.59 -9.34 26.62
C SER A 74 -29.24 -9.34 25.90
N VAL A 75 -29.05 -8.45 24.90
CA VAL A 75 -27.79 -8.24 24.22
C VAL A 75 -26.95 -7.09 24.80
N GLY A 76 -27.31 -6.64 26.03
CA GLY A 76 -26.57 -5.63 26.79
C GLY A 76 -26.77 -4.20 26.30
N LYS A 77 -27.93 -3.91 25.71
CA LYS A 77 -28.26 -2.57 25.22
C LYS A 77 -29.28 -1.88 26.17
N ASP A 78 -28.78 -1.39 27.31
CA ASP A 78 -29.58 -0.60 28.24
C ASP A 78 -29.90 0.79 27.69
N HIS A 79 -29.00 1.31 26.84
CA HIS A 79 -29.17 2.57 26.12
C HIS A 79 -28.92 2.33 24.61
N ILE A 80 -29.65 3.07 23.80
CA ILE A 80 -29.55 3.01 22.34
C ILE A 80 -29.57 4.41 21.75
N TYR A 81 -28.95 4.56 20.58
CA TYR A 81 -29.04 5.78 19.80
C TYR A 81 -30.21 5.70 18.84
N ILE A 82 -31.06 6.73 18.86
CA ILE A 82 -32.14 6.89 17.90
C ILE A 82 -31.84 8.05 16.96
N TRP A 83 -32.41 7.97 15.76
CA TRP A 83 -32.26 9.00 14.73
C TRP A 83 -33.22 10.19 15.09
N GLU A 84 -32.67 11.38 15.22
CA GLU A 84 -33.41 12.63 15.17
C GLU A 84 -32.95 13.37 13.91
N GLU A 85 -33.88 13.75 13.04
CA GLU A 85 -33.58 14.41 11.78
C GLU A 85 -32.87 15.75 12.03
N GLY A 86 -31.58 15.82 11.70
CA GLY A 86 -30.78 17.05 11.64
C GLY A 86 -30.27 17.23 10.21
N GLU A 87 -30.57 18.36 9.58
CA GLU A 87 -30.24 18.60 8.17
C GLU A 87 -28.74 18.69 7.87
N ASP A 88 -27.87 18.90 8.88
CA ASP A 88 -26.46 19.23 8.71
C ASP A 88 -25.47 18.08 8.97
N THR A 89 -25.94 16.86 9.17
CA THR A 89 -25.07 15.72 9.45
C THR A 89 -25.19 14.62 8.40
N LEU A 90 -24.11 13.84 8.29
CA LEU A 90 -24.04 12.64 7.46
C LEU A 90 -23.97 11.41 8.36
N HIS A 91 -24.73 10.39 8.00
CA HIS A 91 -24.63 9.08 8.62
C HIS A 91 -23.29 8.41 8.25
N GLU A 92 -22.79 7.50 9.12
CA GLU A 92 -21.52 6.79 8.92
C GLU A 92 -21.37 6.13 7.53
N ASN A 93 -22.45 5.58 6.98
CA ASN A 93 -22.41 4.93 5.67
C ASN A 93 -22.17 5.93 4.53
N ASP A 94 -22.84 7.09 4.59
CA ASP A 94 -22.72 8.13 3.56
C ASP A 94 -21.34 8.81 3.66
N ALA A 95 -20.88 9.04 4.89
CA ALA A 95 -19.54 9.57 5.15
C ALA A 95 -18.45 8.60 4.68
N ALA A 96 -18.61 7.29 4.92
CA ALA A 96 -17.68 6.28 4.42
C ALA A 96 -17.63 6.24 2.88
N ALA A 97 -18.79 6.39 2.22
CA ALA A 97 -18.85 6.50 0.76
C ALA A 97 -18.10 7.73 0.24
N MET A 98 -18.25 8.89 0.90
CA MET A 98 -17.48 10.09 0.54
C MET A 98 -15.97 9.89 0.75
N LEU A 99 -15.55 9.27 1.84
CA LEU A 99 -14.14 8.95 2.10
C LEU A 99 -13.59 7.97 1.07
N TYR A 100 -14.38 6.98 0.65
CA TYR A 100 -14.01 6.06 -0.42
C TYR A 100 -13.77 6.83 -1.74
N GLU A 101 -14.70 7.72 -2.13
CA GLU A 101 -14.53 8.54 -3.35
C GLU A 101 -13.30 9.45 -3.30
N MET A 102 -12.91 9.96 -2.13
CA MET A 102 -11.66 10.73 -1.97
C MET A 102 -10.41 9.87 -2.11
N GLY A 103 -10.50 8.59 -1.70
CA GLY A 103 -9.38 7.66 -1.71
C GLY A 103 -9.16 6.98 -3.05
N ARG A 104 -10.23 6.69 -3.79
CA ARG A 104 -10.19 5.81 -4.96
C ARG A 104 -9.54 6.43 -6.19
N SER A 105 -8.99 5.57 -7.02
CA SER A 105 -8.62 5.82 -8.41
C SER A 105 -9.14 4.68 -9.30
N GLU A 106 -8.50 4.45 -10.44
CA GLU A 106 -8.77 3.31 -11.30
C GLU A 106 -8.29 1.98 -10.68
N ASN A 107 -8.76 0.85 -11.22
CA ASN A 107 -8.37 -0.53 -10.86
C ASN A 107 -8.75 -0.96 -9.43
N MET A 108 -9.79 -0.35 -8.87
CA MET A 108 -10.32 -0.73 -7.56
C MET A 108 -11.84 -0.50 -7.46
N HIS A 109 -12.50 -1.29 -6.64
CA HIS A 109 -13.92 -1.13 -6.33
C HIS A 109 -14.16 -1.17 -4.81
N PRO A 110 -15.32 -0.65 -4.31
CA PRO A 110 -15.66 -0.70 -2.89
C PRO A 110 -16.16 -2.10 -2.51
N SER A 111 -15.94 -2.49 -1.26
CA SER A 111 -16.72 -3.56 -0.64
C SER A 111 -18.16 -3.11 -0.39
N GLU A 112 -19.04 -4.05 0.00
CA GLU A 112 -20.29 -3.67 0.66
C GLU A 112 -20.00 -2.83 1.93
N VAL A 113 -20.87 -1.85 2.19
CA VAL A 113 -20.80 -1.06 3.41
C VAL A 113 -21.25 -1.91 4.59
N LYS A 114 -20.38 -2.05 5.61
CA LYS A 114 -20.71 -2.77 6.85
C LYS A 114 -20.30 -1.93 8.04
N GLU A 115 -21.27 -1.58 8.90
CA GLU A 115 -21.02 -0.79 10.12
C GLU A 115 -20.18 0.47 9.83
N GLY A 116 -20.58 1.23 8.80
CA GLY A 116 -19.88 2.46 8.39
C GLY A 116 -18.50 2.27 7.79
N LYS A 117 -18.07 1.01 7.49
CA LYS A 117 -16.78 0.70 6.88
C LYS A 117 -16.92 0.34 5.41
N ILE A 118 -16.02 0.86 4.58
CA ILE A 118 -15.81 0.46 3.18
C ILE A 118 -14.34 0.08 3.01
N GLU A 119 -14.10 -1.05 2.34
CA GLU A 119 -12.76 -1.50 1.95
C GLU A 119 -12.53 -1.21 0.46
N PHE A 120 -11.27 -0.97 0.11
CA PHE A 120 -10.80 -0.81 -1.27
C PHE A 120 -10.30 -2.17 -1.76
N ILE A 121 -10.95 -2.73 -2.77
CA ILE A 121 -10.65 -4.06 -3.32
C ILE A 121 -10.00 -3.90 -4.69
N ALA A 122 -8.92 -4.63 -4.92
CA ALA A 122 -8.14 -4.57 -6.15
C ALA A 122 -8.84 -5.26 -7.32
N ASP A 123 -8.92 -4.62 -8.48
CA ASP A 123 -9.45 -5.18 -9.72
C ASP A 123 -8.41 -5.97 -10.53
N CYS A 124 -7.12 -5.74 -10.25
CA CYS A 124 -5.99 -6.38 -10.90
C CYS A 124 -4.83 -6.60 -9.93
N ASP A 125 -3.86 -7.42 -10.33
CA ASP A 125 -2.55 -7.46 -9.68
C ASP A 125 -1.81 -6.15 -9.99
N GLY A 126 -1.25 -5.51 -8.97
CA GLY A 126 -0.59 -4.22 -9.15
C GLY A 126 0.19 -3.76 -7.93
N MET A 127 0.81 -2.60 -8.06
CA MET A 127 1.50 -1.92 -6.98
C MET A 127 0.62 -0.84 -6.38
N LEU A 128 0.50 -0.83 -5.06
CA LEU A 128 -0.17 0.25 -4.33
C LEU A 128 0.73 1.49 -4.27
N LYS A 129 0.24 2.62 -4.77
CA LYS A 129 0.88 3.92 -4.63
C LYS A 129 0.02 4.85 -3.80
N ILE A 130 0.59 5.41 -2.74
CA ILE A 130 -0.12 6.23 -1.76
C ILE A 130 0.44 7.64 -1.78
N GLN A 131 -0.43 8.65 -1.84
CA GLN A 131 -0.07 10.03 -1.56
C GLN A 131 -0.01 10.23 -0.03
N SER A 132 1.12 9.87 0.58
CA SER A 132 1.28 9.76 2.03
C SER A 132 0.96 11.06 2.77
N GLU A 133 1.32 12.23 2.22
CA GLU A 133 1.00 13.53 2.81
C GLU A 133 -0.51 13.79 2.84
N LYS A 134 -1.22 13.38 1.78
CA LYS A 134 -2.68 13.53 1.69
C LYS A 134 -3.40 12.56 2.63
N LEU A 135 -2.91 11.32 2.70
CA LEU A 135 -3.42 10.33 3.65
C LEU A 135 -3.22 10.81 5.10
N PHE A 136 -2.05 11.35 5.42
CA PHE A 136 -1.77 11.93 6.73
C PHE A 136 -2.71 13.11 7.03
N ALA A 137 -2.87 14.02 6.09
CA ALA A 137 -3.75 15.18 6.24
C ALA A 137 -5.21 14.75 6.49
N LEU A 138 -5.73 13.77 5.74
CA LEU A 138 -7.07 13.21 5.95
C LEU A 138 -7.21 12.64 7.36
N ASN A 139 -6.28 11.79 7.78
CA ASN A 139 -6.32 11.15 9.10
C ASN A 139 -6.15 12.16 10.25
N SER A 140 -5.52 13.31 9.99
CA SER A 140 -5.32 14.38 10.97
C SER A 140 -6.57 15.23 11.22
N PHE A 141 -7.61 15.12 10.37
CA PHE A 141 -8.87 15.84 10.59
C PHE A 141 -9.63 15.38 11.83
N GLY A 142 -9.33 14.16 12.31
CA GLY A 142 -10.03 13.53 13.43
C GLY A 142 -11.45 13.08 13.08
N GLN A 143 -12.00 12.17 13.89
CA GLN A 143 -13.30 11.53 13.69
C GLN A 143 -13.45 10.70 12.41
N MET A 144 -12.43 10.60 11.57
CA MET A 144 -12.39 9.79 10.36
C MET A 144 -11.03 9.10 10.22
N MET A 145 -10.98 8.03 9.45
CA MET A 145 -9.74 7.31 9.22
C MET A 145 -9.76 6.62 7.85
N MET A 146 -8.58 6.52 7.26
CA MET A 146 -8.24 5.65 6.15
C MET A 146 -6.97 4.89 6.49
N ALA A 147 -7.04 3.57 6.57
CA ALA A 147 -5.91 2.68 6.81
C ALA A 147 -5.58 1.92 5.53
N THR A 148 -4.29 1.69 5.28
CA THR A 148 -3.80 1.09 4.04
C THR A 148 -2.74 0.04 4.32
N LYS A 149 -2.48 -0.85 3.36
CA LYS A 149 -1.22 -1.59 3.31
C LYS A 149 -0.05 -0.62 3.09
N LYS A 150 1.17 -1.13 3.23
CA LYS A 150 2.38 -0.32 3.05
C LYS A 150 2.46 0.21 1.60
N ASN A 151 2.91 1.46 1.46
CA ASN A 151 3.16 2.05 0.15
C ASN A 151 4.16 1.21 -0.67
N HIS A 152 3.96 1.14 -1.97
CA HIS A 152 4.72 0.35 -2.95
C HIS A 152 4.64 -1.17 -2.78
N SER A 153 3.70 -1.69 -1.97
CA SER A 153 3.50 -3.15 -1.85
C SER A 153 2.77 -3.74 -3.06
N PHE A 154 3.08 -5.00 -3.32
CA PHE A 154 2.32 -5.84 -4.25
C PHE A 154 0.93 -6.10 -3.70
N ILE A 155 -0.10 -5.88 -4.51
CA ILE A 155 -1.50 -6.16 -4.21
C ILE A 155 -2.03 -7.16 -5.23
N LYS A 156 -2.66 -8.23 -4.76
CA LYS A 156 -3.30 -9.22 -5.62
C LYS A 156 -4.71 -8.79 -6.00
N LYS A 157 -5.16 -9.17 -7.18
CA LYS A 157 -6.56 -9.04 -7.59
C LYS A 157 -7.50 -9.66 -6.56
N GLY A 158 -8.56 -8.93 -6.21
CA GLY A 158 -9.54 -9.33 -5.20
C GLY A 158 -9.09 -9.09 -3.75
N GLU A 159 -7.89 -8.61 -3.51
CA GLU A 159 -7.39 -8.31 -2.17
C GLU A 159 -7.89 -6.95 -1.68
N ALA A 160 -8.36 -6.89 -0.43
CA ALA A 160 -8.62 -5.64 0.26
C ALA A 160 -7.29 -5.03 0.73
N PHE A 161 -6.94 -3.85 0.25
CA PHE A 161 -5.66 -3.20 0.52
C PHE A 161 -5.75 -1.90 1.32
N ALA A 162 -6.95 -1.36 1.47
CA ALA A 162 -7.25 -0.22 2.32
C ALA A 162 -8.68 -0.30 2.85
N GLY A 163 -8.98 0.48 3.88
CA GLY A 163 -10.32 0.60 4.43
C GLY A 163 -10.52 1.97 5.05
N THR A 164 -11.75 2.47 4.99
CA THR A 164 -12.10 3.80 5.50
C THR A 164 -13.42 3.77 6.27
N ARG A 165 -13.55 4.67 7.23
CA ARG A 165 -14.76 4.93 7.99
C ARG A 165 -14.68 6.24 8.76
N ILE A 166 -15.80 6.71 9.28
CA ILE A 166 -15.79 7.68 10.39
C ILE A 166 -15.83 6.92 11.73
N ILE A 167 -15.37 7.59 12.80
CA ILE A 167 -15.33 7.00 14.15
C ILE A 167 -16.68 7.11 14.84
N PRO A 168 -17.38 8.28 14.83
CA PRO A 168 -18.73 8.38 15.35
C PRO A 168 -19.76 7.78 14.38
N LEU A 169 -21.00 7.64 14.82
CA LEU A 169 -22.11 7.17 13.97
C LEU A 169 -22.59 8.23 12.97
N SER A 170 -22.32 9.49 13.23
CA SER A 170 -22.60 10.60 12.32
C SER A 170 -21.51 11.67 12.43
N ILE A 171 -21.38 12.48 11.39
CA ILE A 171 -20.39 13.54 11.28
C ILE A 171 -21.02 14.77 10.62
N GLU A 172 -20.56 15.97 10.99
CA GLU A 172 -21.00 17.21 10.36
C GLU A 172 -20.67 17.20 8.85
N ARG A 173 -21.67 17.57 8.04
CA ARG A 173 -21.52 17.66 6.58
C ARG A 173 -20.44 18.66 6.21
N GLU A 174 -20.39 19.82 6.88
CA GLU A 174 -19.39 20.86 6.65
C GLU A 174 -17.97 20.30 6.80
N LYS A 175 -17.71 19.49 7.84
CA LYS A 175 -16.42 18.84 8.08
C LYS A 175 -16.04 17.88 6.95
N MET A 176 -16.99 17.14 6.39
CA MET A 176 -16.76 16.25 5.25
C MET A 176 -16.49 17.04 3.97
N GLU A 177 -17.14 18.18 3.75
CA GLU A 177 -16.85 19.06 2.61
C GLU A 177 -15.48 19.75 2.74
N GLU A 178 -15.02 20.06 3.95
CA GLU A 178 -13.68 20.57 4.18
C GLU A 178 -12.61 19.52 3.87
N VAL A 179 -12.78 18.30 4.36
CA VAL A 179 -11.82 17.22 4.11
C VAL A 179 -11.76 16.82 2.64
N LYS A 180 -12.87 16.93 1.93
CA LYS A 180 -12.93 16.68 0.49
C LYS A 180 -11.98 17.57 -0.31
N LYS A 181 -11.70 18.80 0.16
CA LYS A 181 -10.73 19.71 -0.47
C LYS A 181 -9.29 19.20 -0.42
N ILE A 182 -9.00 18.22 0.42
CA ILE A 182 -7.67 17.57 0.51
C ILE A 182 -7.48 16.54 -0.60
N ALA A 183 -8.58 15.93 -1.06
CA ALA A 183 -8.52 14.87 -2.05
C ALA A 183 -7.87 15.38 -3.35
N PRO A 184 -6.80 14.74 -3.83
CA PRO A 184 -6.17 15.11 -5.08
C PRO A 184 -7.02 14.61 -6.26
N GLU A 185 -6.82 15.22 -7.42
CA GLU A 185 -7.28 14.62 -8.67
C GLU A 185 -6.63 13.24 -8.84
N GLY A 186 -7.42 12.21 -9.09
CA GLY A 186 -6.95 10.82 -9.19
C GLY A 186 -6.86 10.04 -7.88
N GLY A 187 -7.38 10.60 -6.77
CA GLY A 187 -7.50 9.90 -5.48
C GLY A 187 -6.22 9.88 -4.64
N ILE A 188 -6.36 9.52 -3.37
CA ILE A 188 -5.23 9.39 -2.43
C ILE A 188 -4.46 8.08 -2.68
N LEU A 189 -5.17 7.03 -3.12
CA LEU A 189 -4.65 5.69 -3.39
C LEU A 189 -4.70 5.42 -4.88
N GLN A 190 -3.63 4.86 -5.41
CA GLN A 190 -3.55 4.41 -6.79
C GLN A 190 -3.12 2.93 -6.80
N LEU A 191 -3.80 2.11 -7.60
CA LEU A 191 -3.36 0.76 -7.89
C LEU A 191 -2.83 0.72 -9.33
N LEU A 192 -1.51 0.69 -9.47
CA LEU A 192 -0.81 0.67 -10.75
C LEU A 192 -0.68 -0.79 -11.20
N PRO A 193 -1.31 -1.20 -12.32
CA PRO A 193 -1.20 -2.55 -12.84
C PRO A 193 0.24 -2.89 -13.19
N PHE A 194 0.61 -4.17 -13.05
CA PHE A 194 1.91 -4.61 -13.54
C PHE A 194 1.93 -4.70 -15.06
N GLU A 195 2.99 -4.19 -15.64
CA GLU A 195 3.24 -4.21 -17.07
C GLU A 195 3.90 -5.55 -17.49
N LYS A 196 3.54 -6.06 -18.68
CA LYS A 196 4.27 -7.18 -19.25
C LYS A 196 5.68 -6.72 -19.63
N LYS A 197 6.71 -7.39 -19.07
CA LYS A 197 8.11 -7.02 -19.29
C LYS A 197 8.93 -8.18 -19.85
N LYS A 198 9.80 -7.87 -20.82
CA LYS A 198 10.84 -8.74 -21.31
C LYS A 198 12.06 -8.62 -20.41
N VAL A 199 12.50 -9.75 -19.83
CA VAL A 199 13.56 -9.78 -18.82
C VAL A 199 14.76 -10.56 -19.34
N GLY A 200 15.93 -9.92 -19.34
CA GLY A 200 17.23 -10.56 -19.56
C GLY A 200 17.87 -10.93 -18.22
N LEU A 201 18.36 -12.15 -18.07
CA LEU A 201 19.04 -12.64 -16.89
C LEU A 201 20.51 -12.89 -17.16
N ILE A 202 21.39 -12.40 -16.29
CA ILE A 202 22.84 -12.59 -16.38
C ILE A 202 23.34 -13.14 -15.05
N SER A 203 23.88 -14.33 -15.03
CA SER A 203 24.62 -14.89 -13.88
C SER A 203 26.10 -14.61 -14.06
N THR A 204 26.76 -14.06 -13.04
CA THR A 204 28.20 -13.81 -13.03
C THR A 204 28.88 -14.73 -12.01
N GLY A 205 30.13 -15.03 -12.24
CA GLY A 205 30.95 -15.86 -11.36
C GLY A 205 31.75 -16.89 -12.14
N ASN A 206 33.06 -16.90 -11.95
CA ASN A 206 33.97 -17.84 -12.57
C ASN A 206 33.63 -19.30 -12.22
N GLU A 207 33.13 -19.55 -11.03
CA GLU A 207 32.74 -20.88 -10.55
C GLU A 207 31.54 -21.45 -11.30
N VAL A 208 30.57 -20.60 -11.64
CA VAL A 208 29.39 -20.98 -12.43
C VAL A 208 29.73 -21.07 -13.90
N PHE A 209 30.47 -20.09 -14.42
CA PHE A 209 30.86 -20.03 -15.84
C PHE A 209 31.69 -21.24 -16.25
N TYR A 210 32.70 -21.63 -15.45
CA TYR A 210 33.52 -22.79 -15.69
C TYR A 210 32.91 -24.12 -15.22
N LYS A 211 31.59 -24.09 -14.83
CA LYS A 211 30.80 -25.26 -14.39
C LYS A 211 31.42 -26.01 -13.20
N ARG A 212 32.12 -25.32 -12.31
CA ARG A 212 32.64 -25.87 -11.07
C ARG A 212 31.51 -26.10 -10.05
N ILE A 213 30.47 -25.27 -10.09
CA ILE A 213 29.22 -25.39 -9.35
C ILE A 213 28.03 -25.15 -10.29
N GLN A 214 26.83 -25.57 -9.86
CA GLN A 214 25.59 -25.24 -10.57
C GLN A 214 25.11 -23.85 -10.20
N ASP A 215 24.48 -23.16 -11.17
CA ASP A 215 23.79 -21.90 -10.93
C ASP A 215 22.54 -22.13 -10.05
N SER A 216 22.63 -21.72 -8.81
CA SER A 216 21.52 -21.73 -7.84
C SER A 216 20.82 -20.39 -7.73
N PHE A 217 21.36 -19.32 -8.31
CA PHE A 217 20.80 -17.99 -8.22
C PHE A 217 19.62 -17.77 -9.20
N THR A 218 19.80 -18.15 -10.46
CA THR A 218 18.77 -18.01 -11.50
C THR A 218 17.43 -18.64 -11.12
N PRO A 219 17.37 -19.87 -10.58
CA PRO A 219 16.10 -20.45 -10.14
C PRO A 219 15.35 -19.60 -9.12
N VAL A 220 16.05 -19.05 -8.12
CA VAL A 220 15.44 -18.19 -7.09
C VAL A 220 14.91 -16.90 -7.68
N VAL A 221 15.66 -16.24 -8.57
CA VAL A 221 15.20 -15.02 -9.25
C VAL A 221 13.98 -15.30 -10.13
N ARG A 222 13.97 -16.43 -10.86
CA ARG A 222 12.80 -16.84 -11.64
C ARG A 222 11.56 -17.08 -10.76
N GLU A 223 11.73 -17.68 -9.59
CA GLU A 223 10.65 -17.87 -8.61
C GLU A 223 10.10 -16.53 -8.13
N LYS A 224 10.97 -15.57 -7.76
CA LYS A 224 10.56 -14.20 -7.36
C LYS A 224 9.88 -13.41 -8.47
N LEU A 225 10.22 -13.69 -9.72
CA LEU A 225 9.57 -13.07 -10.89
C LEU A 225 8.23 -13.74 -11.26
N SER A 226 7.98 -14.97 -10.83
CA SER A 226 6.81 -15.76 -11.26
C SER A 226 5.45 -15.15 -10.97
N PRO A 227 5.26 -14.32 -9.92
CA PRO A 227 3.98 -13.62 -9.67
C PRO A 227 3.70 -12.49 -10.67
N TYR A 228 4.69 -12.07 -11.46
CA TYR A 228 4.60 -10.92 -12.35
C TYR A 228 4.44 -11.35 -13.82
N PRO A 229 3.83 -10.51 -14.68
CA PRO A 229 3.68 -10.80 -16.10
C PRO A 229 4.98 -10.61 -16.86
N VAL A 230 5.96 -11.49 -16.63
CA VAL A 230 7.29 -11.43 -17.26
C VAL A 230 7.47 -12.47 -18.36
N GLU A 231 8.26 -12.09 -19.38
CA GLU A 231 8.80 -12.97 -20.40
C GLU A 231 10.32 -12.97 -20.28
N VAL A 232 10.90 -14.05 -19.78
CA VAL A 232 12.37 -14.18 -19.74
C VAL A 232 12.87 -14.47 -21.14
N ILE A 233 13.46 -13.46 -21.82
CA ILE A 233 13.92 -13.54 -23.20
C ILE A 233 15.27 -14.25 -23.35
N GLY A 234 16.01 -14.44 -22.26
CA GLY A 234 17.26 -15.16 -22.24
C GLY A 234 17.92 -15.23 -20.87
N HIS A 235 18.87 -16.15 -20.76
CA HIS A 235 19.78 -16.26 -19.62
C HIS A 235 21.19 -16.52 -20.16
N VAL A 236 22.14 -15.72 -19.69
CA VAL A 236 23.57 -15.84 -20.05
C VAL A 236 24.39 -15.95 -18.77
N THR A 237 25.38 -16.84 -18.78
CA THR A 237 26.37 -16.91 -17.70
C THR A 237 27.67 -16.28 -18.19
N CYS A 238 28.21 -15.33 -17.44
CA CYS A 238 29.47 -14.65 -17.72
C CYS A 238 30.53 -15.01 -16.66
N PRO A 239 31.83 -15.06 -17.07
CA PRO A 239 32.91 -15.03 -16.09
C PRO A 239 32.96 -13.64 -15.41
N ASP A 240 33.77 -13.46 -14.37
CA ASP A 240 34.02 -12.19 -13.71
C ASP A 240 34.89 -11.26 -14.59
N ASP A 241 34.33 -10.87 -15.75
CA ASP A 241 34.98 -10.05 -16.76
C ASP A 241 34.08 -8.91 -17.21
N VAL A 242 34.53 -7.68 -17.00
CA VAL A 242 33.74 -6.45 -17.24
C VAL A 242 33.25 -6.34 -18.68
N GLU A 243 34.06 -6.65 -19.66
CA GLU A 243 33.68 -6.48 -21.07
C GLU A 243 32.66 -7.54 -21.51
N GLN A 244 32.75 -8.77 -20.99
CA GLN A 244 31.78 -9.82 -21.31
C GLN A 244 30.44 -9.54 -20.63
N GLU A 245 30.43 -9.15 -19.35
CA GLU A 245 29.21 -8.77 -18.63
C GLU A 245 28.52 -7.55 -19.27
N LYS A 246 29.28 -6.49 -19.57
CA LYS A 246 28.81 -5.31 -20.30
C LYS A 246 28.24 -5.70 -21.68
N GLY A 247 28.93 -6.58 -22.42
CA GLY A 247 28.46 -7.11 -23.71
C GLY A 247 27.09 -7.78 -23.56
N ALA A 248 26.91 -8.64 -22.54
CA ALA A 248 25.65 -9.34 -22.25
C ALA A 248 24.51 -8.38 -21.89
N ILE A 249 24.79 -7.35 -21.08
CA ILE A 249 23.79 -6.30 -20.73
C ILE A 249 23.35 -5.58 -22.02
N GLN A 250 24.32 -5.14 -22.84
CA GLN A 250 24.01 -4.42 -24.09
C GLN A 250 23.26 -5.28 -25.10
N ASP A 251 23.54 -6.58 -25.15
CA ASP A 251 22.84 -7.53 -26.01
C ASP A 251 21.37 -7.66 -25.62
N PHE A 252 21.05 -7.81 -24.35
CA PHE A 252 19.66 -7.81 -23.89
C PHE A 252 18.94 -6.49 -24.16
N LEU A 253 19.60 -5.35 -23.93
CA LEU A 253 19.04 -4.03 -24.27
C LEU A 253 18.76 -3.91 -25.77
N ARG A 254 19.65 -4.39 -26.66
CA ARG A 254 19.42 -4.42 -28.12
C ARG A 254 18.29 -5.36 -28.54
N GLN A 255 18.07 -6.44 -27.80
CA GLN A 255 16.95 -7.37 -28.02
C GLN A 255 15.61 -6.81 -27.50
N GLY A 256 15.61 -5.60 -26.92
CA GLY A 256 14.41 -4.95 -26.40
C GLY A 256 13.99 -5.46 -25.03
N ALA A 257 14.95 -5.80 -24.17
CA ALA A 257 14.65 -6.06 -22.76
C ALA A 257 14.09 -4.81 -22.08
N ASP A 258 13.01 -4.99 -21.30
CA ASP A 258 12.41 -3.96 -20.46
C ASP A 258 13.00 -3.97 -19.04
N LEU A 259 13.78 -4.99 -18.71
CA LEU A 259 14.49 -5.17 -17.44
C LEU A 259 15.68 -6.11 -17.66
N VAL A 260 16.85 -5.75 -17.15
CA VAL A 260 18.03 -6.63 -17.10
C VAL A 260 18.42 -6.87 -15.65
N ILE A 261 18.66 -8.12 -15.28
CA ILE A 261 19.04 -8.53 -13.93
C ILE A 261 20.38 -9.24 -13.96
N CYS A 262 21.39 -8.65 -13.32
CA CYS A 262 22.70 -9.23 -13.09
C CYS A 262 22.77 -9.86 -11.69
N MET A 263 23.17 -11.11 -11.61
CA MET A 263 23.16 -11.92 -10.39
C MET A 263 24.58 -12.40 -10.06
N GLY A 264 25.12 -11.96 -8.91
CA GLY A 264 26.49 -12.25 -8.46
C GLY A 264 27.47 -11.13 -8.75
N GLY A 265 28.71 -11.26 -8.28
CA GLY A 265 29.80 -10.29 -8.49
C GLY A 265 29.51 -8.89 -7.95
N MET A 266 28.69 -8.77 -6.87
CA MET A 266 28.20 -7.49 -6.37
C MET A 266 28.88 -7.01 -5.10
N SER A 267 29.83 -7.76 -4.52
CA SER A 267 30.53 -7.40 -3.30
C SER A 267 31.72 -6.44 -3.58
N VAL A 268 32.60 -6.28 -2.63
CA VAL A 268 33.75 -5.38 -2.70
C VAL A 268 35.07 -6.10 -3.05
N ASP A 269 34.98 -7.39 -3.34
CA ASP A 269 36.17 -8.17 -3.69
C ASP A 269 36.74 -7.75 -5.05
N PRO A 270 38.05 -7.89 -5.28
CA PRO A 270 38.68 -7.49 -6.53
C PRO A 270 38.10 -8.17 -7.78
N ASP A 271 37.55 -9.37 -7.63
CA ASP A 271 36.93 -10.14 -8.71
C ASP A 271 35.44 -9.79 -8.92
N ASP A 272 34.83 -9.01 -8.04
CA ASP A 272 33.45 -8.56 -8.19
C ASP A 272 33.35 -7.40 -9.20
N ARG A 273 33.06 -7.73 -10.43
CA ARG A 273 33.12 -6.81 -11.59
C ARG A 273 31.77 -6.30 -12.04
N THR A 274 30.68 -6.90 -11.59
CA THR A 274 29.31 -6.60 -12.02
C THR A 274 28.91 -5.11 -11.80
N PRO A 275 29.25 -4.43 -10.69
CA PRO A 275 28.90 -3.01 -10.53
C PRO A 275 29.56 -2.11 -11.58
N LEU A 276 30.79 -2.43 -11.99
CA LEU A 276 31.48 -1.68 -13.03
C LEU A 276 30.87 -1.95 -14.42
N ALA A 277 30.54 -3.19 -14.74
CA ALA A 277 29.88 -3.56 -15.99
C ALA A 277 28.50 -2.87 -16.14
N ILE A 278 27.69 -2.84 -15.08
CA ILE A 278 26.40 -2.11 -15.04
C ILE A 278 26.66 -0.63 -15.29
N ARG A 279 27.58 0.00 -14.57
CA ARG A 279 27.89 1.44 -14.70
C ARG A 279 28.31 1.80 -16.13
N LEU A 280 29.09 0.96 -16.80
CA LEU A 280 29.56 1.20 -18.17
C LEU A 280 28.48 0.92 -19.23
N SER A 281 27.36 0.26 -18.84
CA SER A 281 26.24 -0.10 -19.73
C SER A 281 25.03 0.82 -19.58
N THR A 282 25.02 1.71 -18.60
CA THR A 282 23.86 2.52 -18.22
C THR A 282 24.16 4.01 -18.26
N GLU A 283 23.10 4.83 -18.39
CA GLU A 283 23.21 6.29 -18.42
C GLU A 283 23.20 6.89 -17.00
N GLU A 284 22.52 6.22 -16.07
CA GLU A 284 22.32 6.73 -14.71
C GLU A 284 22.43 5.58 -13.70
N VAL A 285 23.31 5.71 -12.73
CA VAL A 285 23.34 4.85 -11.56
C VAL A 285 22.55 5.54 -10.45
N VAL A 286 21.39 4.98 -10.12
CA VAL A 286 20.52 5.49 -9.06
C VAL A 286 21.15 5.23 -7.70
N SER A 287 21.53 3.98 -7.45
CA SER A 287 22.20 3.58 -6.21
C SER A 287 23.07 2.35 -6.42
N TYR A 288 24.23 2.35 -5.78
CA TYR A 288 24.98 1.14 -5.46
C TYR A 288 25.09 1.06 -3.94
N GLY A 289 24.40 0.08 -3.38
CA GLY A 289 24.09 -0.02 -1.97
C GLY A 289 22.66 0.46 -1.65
N ALA A 290 22.02 -0.21 -0.68
CA ALA A 290 20.73 0.16 -0.12
C ALA A 290 20.76 -0.07 1.40
N PRO A 291 20.10 0.79 2.21
CA PRO A 291 20.05 0.63 3.66
C PRO A 291 19.04 -0.45 4.08
N VAL A 292 19.16 -1.64 3.50
CA VAL A 292 18.28 -2.79 3.69
C VAL A 292 19.11 -4.05 3.97
N LEU A 293 18.76 -4.76 5.00
CA LEU A 293 19.35 -6.04 5.38
C LEU A 293 18.28 -7.12 5.47
N PRO A 294 18.41 -8.21 4.73
CA PRO A 294 19.49 -8.54 3.77
C PRO A 294 19.36 -7.83 2.42
N GLY A 295 20.53 -7.67 1.73
CA GLY A 295 20.55 -7.15 0.36
C GLY A 295 21.28 -5.82 0.18
N SER A 296 22.06 -5.37 1.17
CA SER A 296 22.73 -4.04 1.17
C SER A 296 23.56 -3.71 -0.05
N MET A 297 24.15 -4.71 -0.75
CA MET A 297 24.96 -4.53 -1.97
C MET A 297 24.13 -4.50 -3.26
N PHE A 298 22.84 -4.22 -3.15
CA PHE A 298 21.94 -4.04 -4.28
C PHE A 298 22.34 -2.83 -5.14
N MET A 299 22.20 -2.95 -6.45
CA MET A 299 22.42 -1.85 -7.38
C MET A 299 21.20 -1.66 -8.29
N LEU A 300 20.83 -0.41 -8.48
CA LEU A 300 19.83 0.02 -9.46
C LEU A 300 20.46 1.08 -10.37
N ALA A 301 20.36 0.85 -11.66
CA ALA A 301 20.78 1.78 -12.70
C ALA A 301 19.72 1.83 -13.81
N TYR A 302 19.71 2.88 -14.61
CA TYR A 302 18.85 3.03 -15.79
C TYR A 302 19.71 3.17 -17.06
N ALA A 303 19.42 2.31 -18.02
CA ALA A 303 19.93 2.43 -19.38
C ALA A 303 19.06 3.41 -20.21
N LYS A 304 19.44 3.62 -21.48
CA LYS A 304 18.70 4.46 -22.42
C LYS A 304 17.21 4.09 -22.46
N GLY A 305 16.35 5.10 -22.45
CA GLY A 305 14.90 4.89 -22.41
C GLY A 305 14.37 4.49 -21.02
N LYS A 306 15.17 4.70 -19.97
CA LYS A 306 14.82 4.37 -18.57
C LYS A 306 14.60 2.86 -18.32
N VAL A 307 15.28 2.01 -19.09
CA VAL A 307 15.28 0.56 -18.85
C VAL A 307 16.10 0.24 -17.58
N PRO A 308 15.48 -0.36 -16.53
CA PRO A 308 16.21 -0.68 -15.31
C PRO A 308 17.19 -1.83 -15.53
N VAL A 309 18.39 -1.69 -14.97
CA VAL A 309 19.42 -2.71 -14.86
C VAL A 309 19.74 -2.89 -13.39
N LEU A 310 19.52 -4.10 -12.89
CA LEU A 310 19.70 -4.45 -11.49
C LEU A 310 20.95 -5.28 -11.27
N GLY A 311 21.66 -4.99 -10.18
CA GLY A 311 22.71 -5.85 -9.64
C GLY A 311 22.23 -6.48 -8.33
N LEU A 312 22.13 -7.81 -8.29
CA LEU A 312 21.58 -8.55 -7.14
C LEU A 312 22.70 -9.26 -6.36
N PRO A 313 22.85 -8.94 -5.06
CA PRO A 313 23.81 -9.63 -4.20
C PRO A 313 23.36 -11.05 -3.83
N GLY A 314 24.31 -11.91 -3.48
CA GLY A 314 24.07 -13.33 -3.17
C GLY A 314 23.09 -13.60 -2.03
N SER A 315 22.86 -12.63 -1.11
CA SER A 315 21.87 -12.76 -0.02
C SER A 315 20.45 -13.03 -0.52
N ILE A 316 20.12 -12.64 -1.75
CA ILE A 316 18.79 -12.87 -2.35
C ILE A 316 18.49 -14.37 -2.50
N MET A 317 19.51 -15.22 -2.63
CA MET A 317 19.34 -16.66 -2.72
C MET A 317 18.82 -17.31 -1.42
N PHE A 318 19.12 -16.72 -0.28
CA PHE A 318 18.90 -17.36 1.04
C PHE A 318 17.77 -16.74 1.85
N CYS A 319 17.30 -15.54 1.44
CA CYS A 319 16.33 -14.79 2.22
C CYS A 319 15.01 -14.65 1.46
N PRO A 320 13.88 -14.93 2.12
CA PRO A 320 12.56 -14.84 1.49
C PRO A 320 12.22 -13.41 1.07
N THR A 321 12.64 -12.43 1.86
CA THR A 321 12.43 -10.99 1.59
C THR A 321 13.76 -10.26 1.64
N THR A 322 14.01 -9.41 0.65
CA THR A 322 15.23 -8.60 0.50
C THR A 322 14.89 -7.26 -0.13
N VAL A 323 15.86 -6.39 -0.32
CA VAL A 323 15.68 -5.13 -1.06
C VAL A 323 15.09 -5.35 -2.46
N PHE A 324 15.42 -6.46 -3.13
CA PHE A 324 14.86 -6.79 -4.44
C PHE A 324 13.33 -6.89 -4.39
N ASP A 325 12.78 -7.53 -3.35
CA ASP A 325 11.34 -7.71 -3.16
C ASP A 325 10.62 -6.39 -2.85
N LEU A 326 11.33 -5.40 -2.29
CA LEU A 326 10.79 -4.06 -2.04
C LEU A 326 10.78 -3.19 -3.31
N VAL A 327 11.76 -3.38 -4.21
CA VAL A 327 11.92 -2.54 -5.41
C VAL A 327 11.20 -3.13 -6.62
N LEU A 328 11.12 -4.47 -6.72
CA LEU A 328 10.56 -5.16 -7.88
C LEU A 328 9.11 -4.74 -8.21
N PRO A 329 8.17 -4.61 -7.27
CA PRO A 329 6.81 -4.14 -7.58
C PRO A 329 6.79 -2.78 -8.30
N ARG A 330 7.67 -1.87 -7.91
CA ARG A 330 7.80 -0.54 -8.52
C ARG A 330 8.24 -0.64 -9.99
N ILE A 331 9.29 -1.41 -10.22
CA ILE A 331 9.82 -1.64 -11.57
C ILE A 331 8.76 -2.31 -12.46
N MET A 332 8.03 -3.28 -11.92
CA MET A 332 7.00 -4.00 -12.66
C MET A 332 5.78 -3.13 -12.99
N ALA A 333 5.50 -2.11 -12.17
CA ALA A 333 4.46 -1.12 -12.41
C ALA A 333 4.92 0.07 -13.28
N GLY A 334 6.15 0.06 -13.80
CA GLY A 334 6.71 1.16 -14.60
C GLY A 334 7.06 2.41 -13.78
N ASP A 335 7.12 2.31 -12.45
CA ASP A 335 7.46 3.42 -11.58
C ASP A 335 8.98 3.66 -11.57
N ILE A 336 9.40 4.91 -11.75
CA ILE A 336 10.81 5.29 -11.74
C ILE A 336 11.27 5.50 -10.30
N VAL A 337 12.18 4.64 -9.86
CA VAL A 337 12.74 4.69 -8.49
C VAL A 337 13.88 5.68 -8.45
N LYS A 338 13.84 6.61 -7.48
CA LYS A 338 14.89 7.62 -7.25
C LYS A 338 15.78 7.22 -6.08
N LYS A 339 16.94 7.87 -6.01
CA LYS A 339 17.92 7.60 -4.94
C LYS A 339 17.34 7.85 -3.53
N GLU A 340 16.65 8.98 -3.35
CA GLU A 340 16.05 9.35 -2.06
C GLU A 340 15.04 8.30 -1.57
N GLU A 341 14.38 7.62 -2.49
CA GLU A 341 13.41 6.57 -2.19
C GLU A 341 14.08 5.26 -1.79
N ILE A 342 15.26 4.95 -2.37
CA ILE A 342 16.12 3.85 -1.89
C ILE A 342 16.65 4.17 -0.50
N ASP A 343 17.15 5.40 -0.29
CA ASP A 343 17.69 5.83 1.01
C ASP A 343 16.59 5.78 2.12
N ALA A 344 15.35 6.10 1.77
CA ALA A 344 14.21 6.04 2.70
C ALA A 344 13.82 4.61 3.12
N LEU A 345 14.29 3.57 2.43
CA LEU A 345 14.04 2.17 2.84
C LEU A 345 14.74 1.79 4.14
N GLY A 346 15.65 2.64 4.67
CA GLY A 346 16.35 2.38 5.93
C GLY A 346 15.41 2.24 7.12
N GLU A 347 14.32 3.00 7.18
CA GLU A 347 13.26 2.78 8.15
C GLU A 347 12.44 1.53 7.78
N GLY A 348 12.54 0.50 8.62
CA GLY A 348 11.96 -0.83 8.34
C GLY A 348 12.80 -1.66 7.38
N GLY A 349 14.06 -1.28 7.11
CA GLY A 349 14.97 -2.00 6.24
C GLY A 349 15.68 -3.21 6.87
N LEU A 350 15.44 -3.52 8.12
CA LEU A 350 15.84 -4.79 8.74
C LEU A 350 14.69 -5.79 8.56
N LEU A 351 14.81 -6.67 7.55
CA LEU A 351 13.76 -7.57 7.09
C LEU A 351 13.82 -8.95 7.75
#